data_156db7fa0221c29a3e788b35198140c6
#
_entry.id   156db7fa0221c29a3e788b35198140c6
#
_cell.length_a   1.000
_cell.length_b   1.000
_cell.length_c   1.000
_cell.angle_alpha   90.00
_cell.angle_beta   90.00
_cell.angle_gamma   90.00
#
_symmetry.space_group_name_H-M   'P 1'
#
loop_
_entity.id
_entity.type
_entity.pdbx_description
1 polymer ?
#
loop_
_entity_poly.entity_id
_entity_poly.type
_entity_poly.pdbx_seq_one_letter_code
_entity_poly.pdbx_strand_id
1 'polypeptide(L)'
;MEKWARVKYQPMIPMGKEGKRITAGKEHILLSKEAAKEGMVLLKNEGNVLPLKAGSRVALFGKGTFDYVKGGGGSGDVTVSYIRNLHEGFKELPERAGVYEELADFYRENVRKQYEEGAVPGMTVEPEVPEKLLRKARAYTDTAIISICRFSGE
;
A
#
# COMPACT_ATOMS: atom_id res chain seq x y z
N MET A 1 -39.79 -13.64 -23.94
CA MET A 1 -38.38 -13.22 -24.04
C MET A 1 -37.66 -13.95 -22.95
N GLU A 2 -36.95 -15.04 -23.29
CA GLU A 2 -36.16 -15.78 -22.31
C GLU A 2 -35.10 -14.86 -21.75
N LYS A 3 -35.14 -14.67 -20.45
CA LYS A 3 -34.04 -13.96 -19.74
C LYS A 3 -32.75 -14.75 -20.00
N TRP A 4 -31.80 -14.13 -20.63
CA TRP A 4 -30.47 -14.67 -20.78
C TRP A 4 -29.97 -15.18 -19.43
N ALA A 5 -29.87 -16.49 -19.32
CA ALA A 5 -29.34 -17.10 -18.10
C ALA A 5 -27.82 -16.96 -18.05
N ARG A 6 -27.34 -15.73 -18.04
CA ARG A 6 -25.91 -15.40 -17.85
C ARG A 6 -25.34 -16.09 -16.62
N VAL A 7 -26.19 -16.29 -15.62
CA VAL A 7 -25.86 -16.99 -14.38
C VAL A 7 -25.38 -18.43 -14.59
N LYS A 8 -25.84 -19.10 -15.68
CA LYS A 8 -25.41 -20.46 -15.99
C LYS A 8 -23.96 -20.60 -16.43
N TYR A 9 -23.36 -19.52 -16.91
CA TYR A 9 -22.00 -19.52 -17.50
C TYR A 9 -21.01 -18.63 -16.75
N GLN A 10 -21.44 -17.91 -15.73
CA GLN A 10 -20.52 -17.17 -14.89
C GLN A 10 -19.81 -18.14 -13.94
N PRO A 11 -18.49 -17.99 -13.75
CA PRO A 11 -17.79 -18.71 -12.69
C PRO A 11 -18.54 -18.47 -11.38
N MET A 12 -19.03 -19.53 -10.78
CA MET A 12 -19.73 -19.44 -9.52
C MET A 12 -18.76 -18.85 -8.48
N ILE A 13 -19.14 -17.77 -7.86
CA ILE A 13 -18.43 -17.29 -6.68
C ILE A 13 -18.43 -18.44 -5.68
N PRO A 14 -17.28 -18.88 -5.16
CA PRO A 14 -17.23 -19.95 -4.19
C PRO A 14 -18.18 -19.69 -3.03
N MET A 15 -19.10 -20.61 -2.83
CA MET A 15 -20.11 -20.52 -1.78
C MET A 15 -19.86 -21.65 -0.79
N GLY A 16 -19.89 -21.30 0.50
CA GLY A 16 -19.86 -22.29 1.56
C GLY A 16 -21.14 -23.14 1.61
N LYS A 17 -21.12 -24.17 2.43
CA LYS A 17 -22.26 -25.12 2.62
C LYS A 17 -23.57 -24.43 2.99
N GLU A 18 -23.50 -23.25 3.60
CA GLU A 18 -24.65 -22.44 3.99
C GLU A 18 -25.09 -21.41 2.93
N GLY A 19 -24.57 -21.48 1.71
CA GLY A 19 -24.86 -20.52 0.66
C GLY A 19 -24.24 -19.12 0.90
N LYS A 20 -23.34 -18.99 1.87
CA LYS A 20 -22.62 -17.73 2.12
C LYS A 20 -21.32 -17.64 1.31
N ARG A 21 -21.01 -16.45 0.85
CA ARG A 21 -19.74 -16.18 0.17
C ARG A 21 -18.57 -16.53 1.10
N ILE A 22 -17.64 -17.36 0.61
CA ILE A 22 -16.46 -17.78 1.37
C ILE A 22 -15.17 -17.07 0.95
N THR A 23 -15.19 -16.30 -0.16
CA THR A 23 -14.04 -15.51 -0.61
C THR A 23 -13.84 -14.29 0.29
N ALA A 24 -12.58 -13.87 0.45
CA ALA A 24 -12.19 -12.73 1.29
C ALA A 24 -12.55 -12.91 2.79
N GLY A 25 -12.71 -14.16 3.26
CA GLY A 25 -12.82 -14.47 4.67
C GLY A 25 -11.49 -14.22 5.42
N LYS A 26 -11.54 -14.22 6.75
CA LYS A 26 -10.34 -13.97 7.58
C LYS A 26 -9.17 -14.89 7.24
N GLU A 27 -9.44 -16.16 6.97
CA GLU A 27 -8.41 -17.15 6.60
C GLU A 27 -7.75 -16.80 5.26
N HIS A 28 -8.52 -16.36 4.26
CA HIS A 28 -7.98 -15.92 2.97
C HIS A 28 -7.13 -14.65 3.10
N ILE A 29 -7.54 -13.71 3.96
CA ILE A 29 -6.76 -12.49 4.23
C ILE A 29 -5.44 -12.85 4.91
N LEU A 30 -5.45 -13.75 5.89
CA LEU A 30 -4.22 -14.24 6.55
C LEU A 30 -3.31 -14.96 5.57
N LEU A 31 -3.85 -15.85 4.74
CA LEU A 31 -3.07 -16.55 3.72
C LEU A 31 -2.45 -15.57 2.71
N SER A 32 -3.21 -14.58 2.25
CA SER A 32 -2.70 -13.53 1.36
C SER A 32 -1.57 -12.72 2.01
N LYS A 33 -1.69 -12.42 3.31
CA LYS A 33 -0.64 -11.74 4.07
C LYS A 33 0.63 -12.59 4.19
N GLU A 34 0.51 -13.88 4.47
CA GLU A 34 1.66 -14.78 4.52
C GLU A 34 2.31 -14.93 3.14
N ALA A 35 1.53 -15.11 2.08
CA ALA A 35 2.05 -15.16 0.71
C ALA A 35 2.81 -13.88 0.33
N ALA A 36 2.29 -12.71 0.73
CA ALA A 36 2.98 -11.44 0.50
C ALA A 36 4.32 -11.35 1.25
N LYS A 37 4.39 -11.85 2.49
CA LYS A 37 5.65 -11.91 3.26
C LYS A 37 6.68 -12.83 2.60
N GLU A 38 6.27 -14.01 2.15
CA GLU A 38 7.14 -14.96 1.45
C GLU A 38 7.63 -14.42 0.11
N GLY A 39 6.84 -13.54 -0.53
CA GLY A 39 7.21 -12.87 -1.78
C GLY A 39 8.19 -11.70 -1.61
N MET A 40 8.49 -11.27 -0.39
CA MET A 40 9.43 -10.17 -0.15
C MET A 40 10.87 -10.67 -0.22
N VAL A 41 11.69 -10.00 -1.03
CA VAL A 41 13.10 -10.33 -1.20
C VAL A 41 13.96 -9.21 -0.65
N LEU A 42 14.81 -9.52 0.34
CA LEU A 42 15.81 -8.61 0.86
C LEU A 42 17.05 -8.64 -0.03
N LEU A 43 17.19 -7.66 -0.90
CA LEU A 43 18.30 -7.62 -1.88
C LEU A 43 19.62 -7.23 -1.24
N LYS A 44 19.60 -6.41 -0.18
CA LYS A 44 20.78 -5.88 0.46
C LYS A 44 20.47 -5.45 1.89
N ASN A 45 21.34 -5.76 2.84
CA ASN A 45 21.22 -5.33 4.23
C ASN A 45 22.60 -5.08 4.85
N GLU A 46 23.29 -4.08 4.36
CA GLU A 46 24.60 -3.67 4.92
C GLU A 46 24.39 -2.96 6.27
N GLY A 47 25.26 -3.27 7.21
CA GLY A 47 25.17 -2.70 8.56
C GLY A 47 23.98 -3.18 9.41
N ASN A 48 23.26 -4.21 8.97
CA ASN A 48 22.12 -4.77 9.69
C ASN A 48 21.05 -3.72 10.05
N VAL A 49 20.71 -2.84 9.10
CA VAL A 49 19.65 -1.82 9.26
C VAL A 49 18.29 -2.47 9.45
N LEU A 50 18.06 -3.59 8.80
CA LEU A 50 16.84 -4.41 8.95
C LEU A 50 17.15 -5.70 9.72
N PRO A 51 16.21 -6.16 10.57
CA PRO A 51 14.92 -5.53 10.91
C PRO A 51 15.09 -4.26 11.74
N LEU A 52 14.20 -3.30 11.59
CA LEU A 52 14.19 -2.11 12.43
C LEU A 52 14.04 -2.51 13.91
N LYS A 53 14.81 -1.89 14.75
CA LYS A 53 14.70 -2.08 16.21
C LYS A 53 13.39 -1.49 16.72
N ALA A 54 12.81 -2.11 17.74
CA ALA A 54 11.64 -1.56 18.41
C ALA A 54 11.92 -0.14 18.90
N GLY A 55 10.97 0.77 18.71
CA GLY A 55 11.12 2.18 19.06
C GLY A 55 11.96 3.00 18.07
N SER A 56 12.36 2.44 16.92
CA SER A 56 13.03 3.22 15.87
C SER A 56 12.17 4.39 15.40
N ARG A 57 12.80 5.42 14.90
CA ARG A 57 12.13 6.53 14.21
C ARG A 57 12.46 6.45 12.73
N VAL A 58 11.49 6.73 11.86
CA VAL A 58 11.65 6.67 10.41
C VAL A 58 11.03 7.87 9.72
N ALA A 59 11.62 8.31 8.61
CA ALA A 59 11.04 9.26 7.70
C ALA A 59 10.65 8.52 6.41
N LEU A 60 9.36 8.60 6.02
CA LEU A 60 8.84 7.93 4.83
C LEU A 60 8.88 8.90 3.65
N PHE A 61 9.64 8.54 2.62
CA PHE A 61 9.79 9.29 1.39
C PHE A 61 9.14 8.54 0.22
N GLY A 62 8.77 9.31 -0.78
CA GLY A 62 8.22 8.81 -2.03
C GLY A 62 6.69 8.74 -2.03
N LYS A 63 6.12 9.19 -3.14
CA LYS A 63 4.67 9.17 -3.37
C LYS A 63 4.08 7.76 -3.22
N GLY A 64 4.85 6.73 -3.53
CA GLY A 64 4.45 5.33 -3.40
C GLY A 64 4.04 4.92 -1.98
N THR A 65 4.37 5.74 -0.97
CA THR A 65 3.86 5.55 0.39
C THR A 65 2.34 5.69 0.45
N PHE A 66 1.75 6.59 -0.35
CA PHE A 66 0.32 6.89 -0.39
C PHE A 66 -0.34 6.58 -1.73
N ASP A 67 0.37 6.79 -2.85
CA ASP A 67 -0.06 6.36 -4.18
C ASP A 67 0.32 4.89 -4.40
N TYR A 68 -0.22 4.02 -3.54
CA TYR A 68 0.07 2.59 -3.55
C TYR A 68 -0.91 1.84 -4.45
N VAL A 69 -0.37 1.14 -5.44
CA VAL A 69 -1.16 0.37 -6.39
C VAL A 69 -1.34 -1.06 -5.90
N LYS A 70 -2.58 -1.47 -5.62
CA LYS A 70 -2.93 -2.81 -5.17
C LYS A 70 -2.86 -3.89 -6.25
N GLY A 71 -2.74 -3.47 -7.50
CA GLY A 71 -2.67 -4.33 -8.69
C GLY A 71 -2.39 -3.50 -9.92
N GLY A 72 -2.27 -4.13 -11.08
CA GLY A 72 -2.18 -3.41 -12.36
C GLY A 72 -3.50 -2.69 -12.68
N GLY A 73 -3.49 -1.76 -13.64
CA GLY A 73 -4.71 -1.24 -14.24
C GLY A 73 -5.47 -2.32 -15.01
N GLY A 74 -6.63 -2.01 -15.52
CA GLY A 74 -7.43 -2.96 -16.30
C GLY A 74 -7.98 -4.11 -15.47
N SER A 75 -7.80 -5.34 -15.95
CA SER A 75 -8.39 -6.54 -15.32
C SER A 75 -7.83 -6.85 -13.92
N GLY A 76 -6.65 -6.38 -13.58
CA GLY A 76 -6.05 -6.51 -12.25
C GLY A 76 -6.59 -5.53 -11.21
N ASP A 77 -7.35 -4.53 -11.63
CA ASP A 77 -7.92 -3.52 -10.72
C ASP A 77 -9.24 -3.97 -10.08
N VAL A 78 -9.14 -4.91 -9.18
CA VAL A 78 -10.30 -5.45 -8.47
C VAL A 78 -10.78 -4.52 -7.36
N THR A 79 -12.10 -4.47 -7.18
CA THR A 79 -12.71 -3.74 -6.05
C THR A 79 -12.45 -4.49 -4.75
N VAL A 80 -11.90 -3.78 -3.78
CA VAL A 80 -11.60 -4.29 -2.44
C VAL A 80 -12.30 -3.46 -1.38
N SER A 81 -12.54 -4.03 -0.20
CA SER A 81 -13.19 -3.33 0.92
C SER A 81 -12.28 -2.30 1.59
N TYR A 82 -10.97 -2.50 1.52
CA TYR A 82 -9.97 -1.58 2.04
C TYR A 82 -8.62 -1.80 1.34
N ILE A 83 -7.77 -0.79 1.42
CA ILE A 83 -6.38 -0.83 0.97
C ILE A 83 -5.51 -0.48 2.18
N ARG A 84 -4.33 -1.07 2.26
CA ARG A 84 -3.30 -0.69 3.23
C ARG A 84 -2.09 -0.17 2.48
N ASN A 85 -1.67 1.03 2.81
CA ASN A 85 -0.43 1.60 2.34
C ASN A 85 0.70 1.44 3.39
N LEU A 86 1.91 1.84 3.04
CA LEU A 86 3.07 1.69 3.91
C LEU A 86 2.92 2.47 5.22
N HIS A 87 2.39 3.70 5.18
CA HIS A 87 2.20 4.53 6.37
C HIS A 87 1.20 3.90 7.34
N GLU A 88 0.07 3.36 6.83
CA GLU A 88 -0.91 2.66 7.65
C GLU A 88 -0.32 1.40 8.29
N GLY A 89 0.54 0.68 7.56
CA GLY A 89 1.26 -0.47 8.10
C GLY A 89 2.14 -0.09 9.31
N PHE A 90 2.81 1.05 9.27
CA PHE A 90 3.56 1.55 10.43
C PHE A 90 2.65 1.96 11.59
N LYS A 91 1.51 2.57 11.29
CA LYS A 91 0.53 2.96 12.34
C LYS A 91 -0.12 1.77 13.05
N GLU A 92 -0.22 0.63 12.39
CA GLU A 92 -0.70 -0.61 13.03
C GLU A 92 0.33 -1.23 14.00
N LEU A 93 1.60 -0.83 13.91
CA LEU A 93 2.70 -1.33 14.72
C LEU A 93 3.52 -0.18 15.35
N PRO A 94 2.90 0.73 16.12
CA PRO A 94 3.55 1.95 16.59
C PRO A 94 4.73 1.67 17.55
N GLU A 95 4.70 0.53 18.23
CA GLU A 95 5.80 0.07 19.10
C GLU A 95 7.05 -0.32 18.30
N ARG A 96 6.93 -0.58 17.00
CA ARG A 96 8.06 -0.94 16.14
C ARG A 96 8.82 0.27 15.64
N ALA A 97 8.09 1.26 15.10
CA ALA A 97 8.74 2.49 14.65
C ALA A 97 7.77 3.68 14.66
N GLY A 98 8.26 4.82 15.13
CA GLY A 98 7.58 6.10 15.00
C GLY A 98 7.84 6.74 13.63
N VAL A 99 6.80 7.21 12.97
CA VAL A 99 6.89 7.88 11.68
C VAL A 99 6.99 9.40 11.87
N TYR A 100 7.79 10.07 11.04
CA TYR A 100 7.80 11.53 10.96
C TYR A 100 6.56 12.02 10.20
N GLU A 101 5.53 12.40 10.95
CA GLU A 101 4.18 12.67 10.41
C GLU A 101 4.13 13.90 9.50
N GLU A 102 4.89 14.97 9.77
CA GLU A 102 4.86 16.18 8.92
C GLU A 102 5.27 15.86 7.46
N LEU A 103 6.22 14.94 7.26
CA LEU A 103 6.61 14.49 5.92
C LEU A 103 5.54 13.56 5.32
N ALA A 104 4.97 12.67 6.14
CA ALA A 104 3.90 11.80 5.70
C ALA A 104 2.66 12.60 5.27
N ASP A 105 2.30 13.64 6.03
CA ASP A 105 1.20 14.56 5.68
C ASP A 105 1.48 15.31 4.38
N PHE A 106 2.71 15.77 4.17
CA PHE A 106 3.12 16.41 2.93
C PHE A 106 2.84 15.52 1.71
N TYR A 107 3.27 14.26 1.74
CA TYR A 107 3.04 13.33 0.64
C TYR A 107 1.56 12.98 0.50
N ARG A 108 0.86 12.75 1.60
CA ARG A 108 -0.59 12.43 1.60
C ARG A 108 -1.39 13.53 0.92
N GLU A 109 -1.15 14.79 1.29
CA GLU A 109 -1.88 15.94 0.74
C GLU A 109 -1.55 16.15 -0.75
N ASN A 110 -0.30 15.96 -1.16
CA ASN A 110 0.08 16.05 -2.57
C ASN A 110 -0.61 14.97 -3.42
N VAL A 111 -0.61 13.73 -2.97
CA VAL A 111 -1.28 12.62 -3.68
C VAL A 111 -2.79 12.86 -3.73
N ARG A 112 -3.41 13.26 -2.61
CA ARG A 112 -4.83 13.58 -2.54
C ARG A 112 -5.20 14.67 -3.54
N LYS A 113 -4.46 15.77 -3.57
CA LYS A 113 -4.70 16.89 -4.49
C LYS A 113 -4.61 16.45 -5.95
N GLN A 114 -3.61 15.67 -6.31
CA GLN A 114 -3.47 15.17 -7.67
C GLN A 114 -4.64 14.24 -8.06
N TYR A 115 -5.16 13.44 -7.13
CA TYR A 115 -6.37 12.64 -7.38
C TYR A 115 -7.62 13.51 -7.58
N GLU A 116 -7.77 14.58 -6.80
CA GLU A 116 -8.85 15.55 -6.99
C GLU A 116 -8.77 16.28 -8.34
N GLU A 117 -7.55 16.44 -8.87
CA GLU A 117 -7.27 16.99 -10.21
C GLU A 117 -7.41 15.93 -11.31
N GLY A 118 -7.74 14.68 -10.99
CA GLY A 118 -8.03 13.61 -11.94
C GLY A 118 -6.87 12.66 -12.24
N ALA A 119 -5.80 12.68 -11.43
CA ALA A 119 -4.73 11.70 -11.59
C ALA A 119 -5.23 10.27 -11.33
N VAL A 120 -4.77 9.34 -12.14
CA VAL A 120 -5.07 7.91 -11.98
C VAL A 120 -4.16 7.32 -10.88
N PRO A 121 -4.66 6.38 -10.05
CA PRO A 121 -3.84 5.69 -9.07
C PRO A 121 -2.55 5.10 -9.67
N GLY A 122 -1.42 5.34 -9.03
CA GLY A 122 -0.09 4.97 -9.51
C GLY A 122 0.56 5.99 -10.42
N MET A 123 -0.20 6.92 -10.98
CA MET A 123 0.25 7.88 -12.00
C MET A 123 0.48 9.29 -11.46
N THR A 124 0.37 9.50 -10.15
CA THR A 124 0.72 10.80 -9.57
C THR A 124 2.20 11.12 -9.78
N VAL A 125 2.52 12.40 -9.83
CA VAL A 125 3.90 12.89 -9.97
C VAL A 125 4.54 12.97 -8.58
N GLU A 126 5.82 12.60 -8.49
CA GLU A 126 6.61 12.77 -7.26
C GLU A 126 6.73 14.26 -6.93
N PRO A 127 6.28 14.72 -5.75
CA PRO A 127 6.43 16.12 -5.37
C PRO A 127 7.85 16.42 -4.93
N GLU A 128 8.32 17.63 -5.26
CA GLU A 128 9.58 18.13 -4.70
C GLU A 128 9.42 18.44 -3.22
N VAL A 129 10.23 17.80 -2.38
CA VAL A 129 10.18 18.01 -0.94
C VAL A 129 10.91 19.30 -0.56
N PRO A 130 10.24 20.25 0.14
CA PRO A 130 10.88 21.49 0.53
C PRO A 130 12.11 21.27 1.42
N GLU A 131 13.17 22.02 1.19
CA GLU A 131 14.43 21.92 1.93
C GLU A 131 14.25 22.04 3.45
N LYS A 132 13.33 22.89 3.90
CA LYS A 132 12.99 23.04 5.32
C LYS A 132 12.44 21.72 5.89
N LEU A 133 11.62 21.00 5.12
CA LEU A 133 11.03 19.73 5.55
C LEU A 133 12.08 18.62 5.57
N LEU A 134 12.99 18.59 4.60
CA LEU A 134 14.14 17.67 4.59
C LEU A 134 15.01 17.84 5.84
N ARG A 135 15.34 19.08 6.21
CA ARG A 135 16.11 19.36 7.42
C ARG A 135 15.41 18.91 8.70
N LYS A 136 14.10 19.10 8.79
CA LYS A 136 13.32 18.62 9.93
C LYS A 136 13.26 17.09 9.98
N ALA A 137 13.08 16.43 8.84
CA ALA A 137 13.07 14.97 8.76
C ALA A 137 14.42 14.41 9.23
N ARG A 138 15.55 14.98 8.79
CA ARG A 138 16.89 14.60 9.23
C ARG A 138 17.13 14.86 10.73
N ALA A 139 16.58 15.93 11.27
CA ALA A 139 16.66 16.18 12.71
C ALA A 139 15.82 15.19 13.53
N TYR A 140 14.76 14.64 12.94
CA TYR A 140 13.91 13.65 13.59
C TYR A 140 14.54 12.25 13.61
N THR A 141 15.19 11.83 12.50
CA THR A 141 15.76 10.50 12.35
C THR A 141 16.86 10.42 11.29
N ASP A 142 17.78 9.46 11.48
CA ASP A 142 18.78 9.09 10.48
C ASP A 142 18.33 7.95 9.57
N THR A 143 17.10 7.44 9.75
CA THR A 143 16.54 6.33 8.96
C THR A 143 15.48 6.83 8.00
N ALA A 144 15.77 6.77 6.71
CA ALA A 144 14.84 7.06 5.65
C ALA A 144 14.36 5.76 4.97
N ILE A 145 13.06 5.68 4.72
CA ILE A 145 12.45 4.62 3.91
C ILE A 145 11.92 5.28 2.64
N ILE A 146 12.42 4.86 1.49
CA ILE A 146 12.03 5.41 0.19
C ILE A 146 11.11 4.39 -0.50
N SER A 147 9.87 4.80 -0.72
CA SER A 147 8.87 3.98 -1.38
C SER A 147 8.80 4.32 -2.86
N ILE A 148 9.14 3.35 -3.70
CA ILE A 148 9.08 3.48 -5.17
C ILE A 148 7.95 2.59 -5.66
N CYS A 149 6.97 3.20 -6.33
CA CYS A 149 5.90 2.49 -7.00
C CYS A 149 6.19 2.43 -8.51
N ARG A 150 6.15 1.22 -9.07
CA ARG A 150 6.13 1.00 -10.51
C ARG A 150 4.80 0.37 -10.88
N PHE A 151 4.21 0.91 -11.92
CA PHE A 151 2.88 0.55 -12.37
C PHE A 151 2.93 0.18 -13.86
N SER A 152 2.29 -0.91 -14.20
CA SER A 152 2.02 -1.33 -15.58
C SER A 152 0.51 -1.49 -15.69
N GLY A 153 -0.12 -0.71 -16.56
CA GLY A 153 -1.55 -0.81 -16.85
C GLY A 153 -1.76 -1.74 -18.05
N GLU A 154 -2.46 -2.86 -17.86
CA GLU A 154 -2.99 -3.71 -18.92
C GLU A 154 -4.51 -3.74 -18.84
#